data_cfafbc2072f79abbd22a1c71161e92c2
#
_entry.id   cfafbc2072f79abbd22a1c71161e92c2
#
_cell.length_a   1.000
_cell.length_b   1.000
_cell.length_c   1.000
_cell.angle_alpha   90.00
_cell.angle_beta   90.00
_cell.angle_gamma   90.00
#
_symmetry.space_group_name_H-M   'P 1'
#
loop_
_entity.id
_entity.type
_entity.pdbx_description
1 polymer ?
#
loop_
_entity_poly.entity_id
_entity_poly.type
_entity_poly.pdbx_seq_one_letter_code
_entity_poly.pdbx_strand_id
1 'polypeptide(L)'
;IEELRAELHRHNYNYYVLNAPEISDKDFDDKMRELQDLEQAYPEYRDENSPTMRVGSDINKNFTQVAHKYPMLSLANTYSESEVTDFYERVRKALNEDFEICCEMKYDGTSISLTYEDGKLLRAVTRGDGEKGDDVTDNVKTIRSIPLVLHGDNYPSSFEIRGEILMPWEVFEELNREKEAREEPL
;
A
#
# COMPACT_ATOMS: atom_id res chain seq x y z
N ILE A 1 16.67 -15.71 -12.76
CA ILE A 1 15.43 -15.49 -12.00
C ILE A 1 15.59 -14.24 -11.14
N GLU A 2 16.55 -14.17 -10.23
CA GLU A 2 16.75 -13.04 -9.30
C GLU A 2 17.01 -11.72 -10.06
N GLU A 3 17.85 -11.73 -11.07
CA GLU A 3 18.10 -10.54 -11.91
C GLU A 3 16.85 -10.05 -12.63
N LEU A 4 16.07 -10.95 -13.20
CA LEU A 4 14.82 -10.61 -13.90
C LEU A 4 13.76 -10.09 -12.92
N ARG A 5 13.69 -10.65 -11.71
CA ARG A 5 12.82 -10.17 -10.61
C ARG A 5 13.20 -8.74 -10.22
N ALA A 6 14.49 -8.46 -10.01
CA ALA A 6 14.98 -7.14 -9.66
C ALA A 6 14.72 -6.12 -10.79
N GLU A 7 14.90 -6.53 -12.05
CA GLU A 7 14.59 -5.71 -13.22
C GLU A 7 13.09 -5.33 -13.27
N LEU A 8 12.19 -6.31 -13.06
CA LEU A 8 10.75 -6.07 -13.07
C LEU A 8 10.28 -5.21 -11.88
N HIS A 9 10.91 -5.33 -10.71
CA HIS A 9 10.66 -4.41 -9.59
C HIS A 9 11.04 -2.97 -9.95
N ARG A 10 12.18 -2.77 -10.60
CA ARG A 10 12.62 -1.45 -11.07
C ARG A 10 11.65 -0.87 -12.09
N HIS A 11 11.20 -1.65 -13.08
CA HIS A 11 10.24 -1.19 -14.08
C HIS A 11 8.87 -0.85 -13.47
N ASN A 12 8.39 -1.63 -12.51
CA ASN A 12 7.20 -1.29 -11.73
C ASN A 12 7.36 0.05 -11.01
N TYR A 13 8.49 0.27 -10.34
CA TYR A 13 8.78 1.52 -9.66
C TYR A 13 8.82 2.70 -10.62
N ASN A 14 9.53 2.58 -11.75
CA ASN A 14 9.61 3.63 -12.76
C ASN A 14 8.25 3.97 -13.35
N TYR A 15 7.42 2.97 -13.63
CA TYR A 15 6.09 3.17 -14.20
C TYR A 15 5.11 3.78 -13.20
N TYR A 16 4.94 3.14 -12.01
CA TYR A 16 3.86 3.50 -11.07
C TYR A 16 4.22 4.59 -10.06
N VAL A 17 5.50 4.80 -9.77
CA VAL A 17 5.96 5.79 -8.79
C VAL A 17 6.57 7.02 -9.46
N LEU A 18 7.45 6.81 -10.43
CA LEU A 18 8.14 7.91 -11.11
C LEU A 18 7.39 8.42 -12.35
N ASN A 19 6.36 7.69 -12.83
CA ASN A 19 5.66 7.98 -14.08
C ASN A 19 6.63 8.14 -15.28
N ALA A 20 7.68 7.34 -15.30
CA ALA A 20 8.77 7.37 -16.28
C ALA A 20 9.12 5.96 -16.76
N PRO A 21 8.25 5.31 -17.57
CA PRO A 21 8.49 3.97 -18.08
C PRO A 21 9.71 3.93 -18.99
N GLU A 22 10.58 2.93 -18.80
CA GLU A 22 11.78 2.70 -19.60
C GLU A 22 11.58 1.68 -20.73
N ILE A 23 10.54 0.85 -20.61
CA ILE A 23 10.19 -0.20 -21.58
C ILE A 23 8.72 -0.11 -21.96
N SER A 24 8.32 -0.75 -23.07
CA SER A 24 6.92 -0.84 -23.47
C SER A 24 6.13 -1.80 -22.56
N ASP A 25 4.79 -1.63 -22.50
CA ASP A 25 3.91 -2.53 -21.76
C ASP A 25 4.05 -3.98 -22.24
N LYS A 26 4.23 -4.15 -23.57
CA LYS A 26 4.47 -5.47 -24.17
C LYS A 26 5.77 -6.11 -23.68
N ASP A 27 6.87 -5.36 -23.65
CA ASP A 27 8.16 -5.89 -23.19
C ASP A 27 8.10 -6.23 -21.70
N PHE A 28 7.36 -5.44 -20.92
CA PHE A 28 7.10 -5.72 -19.50
C PHE A 28 6.32 -7.02 -19.33
N ASP A 29 5.23 -7.21 -20.08
CA ASP A 29 4.41 -8.41 -20.01
C ASP A 29 5.16 -9.67 -20.46
N ASP A 30 6.00 -9.56 -21.49
CA ASP A 30 6.85 -10.66 -21.97
C ASP A 30 7.86 -11.08 -20.88
N LYS A 31 8.52 -10.12 -20.22
CA LYS A 31 9.43 -10.38 -19.09
C LYS A 31 8.69 -10.95 -17.86
N MET A 32 7.50 -10.47 -17.58
CA MET A 32 6.67 -11.00 -16.47
C MET A 32 6.33 -12.48 -16.73
N ARG A 33 5.98 -12.83 -17.96
CA ARG A 33 5.68 -14.21 -18.33
C ARG A 33 6.92 -15.10 -18.22
N GLU A 34 8.08 -14.60 -18.70
CA GLU A 34 9.34 -15.31 -18.56
C GLU A 34 9.67 -15.59 -17.08
N LEU A 35 9.46 -14.61 -16.20
CA LEU A 35 9.66 -14.81 -14.75
C LEU A 35 8.70 -15.85 -14.17
N GLN A 36 7.43 -15.83 -14.56
CA GLN A 36 6.42 -16.82 -14.13
C GLN A 36 6.84 -18.24 -14.54
N ASP A 37 7.25 -18.43 -15.80
CA ASP A 37 7.69 -19.72 -16.32
C ASP A 37 8.93 -20.24 -15.57
N LEU A 38 9.88 -19.35 -15.28
CA LEU A 38 11.08 -19.68 -14.52
C LEU A 38 10.78 -20.03 -13.06
N GLU A 39 9.93 -19.30 -12.38
CA GLU A 39 9.53 -19.61 -10.99
C GLU A 39 8.71 -20.89 -10.89
N GLN A 40 7.96 -21.22 -11.94
CA GLN A 40 7.28 -22.50 -12.02
C GLN A 40 8.22 -23.67 -12.27
N ALA A 41 9.22 -23.47 -13.13
CA ALA A 41 10.23 -24.51 -13.44
C ALA A 41 11.23 -24.76 -12.30
N TYR A 42 11.47 -23.73 -11.47
CA TYR A 42 12.44 -23.77 -10.35
C TYR A 42 11.81 -23.28 -9.06
N PRO A 43 10.96 -24.12 -8.40
CA PRO A 43 10.19 -23.71 -7.19
C PRO A 43 11.08 -23.27 -6.01
N GLU A 44 12.34 -23.69 -5.96
CA GLU A 44 13.32 -23.30 -4.94
C GLU A 44 13.68 -21.80 -4.98
N TYR A 45 13.42 -21.12 -6.11
CA TYR A 45 13.60 -19.68 -6.25
C TYR A 45 12.31 -18.88 -6.04
N ARG A 46 11.25 -19.52 -5.58
CA ARG A 46 9.99 -18.83 -5.28
C ARG A 46 10.19 -17.79 -4.19
N ASP A 47 9.70 -16.58 -4.42
CA ASP A 47 9.72 -15.48 -3.45
C ASP A 47 8.31 -14.88 -3.34
N GLU A 48 7.79 -14.80 -2.13
CA GLU A 48 6.45 -14.26 -1.86
C GLU A 48 6.32 -12.77 -2.23
N ASN A 49 7.45 -12.08 -2.37
CA ASN A 49 7.51 -10.69 -2.83
C ASN A 49 7.85 -10.56 -4.32
N SER A 50 7.83 -11.66 -5.09
CA SER A 50 8.00 -11.59 -6.54
C SER A 50 6.91 -10.72 -7.19
N PRO A 51 7.23 -9.94 -8.25
CA PRO A 51 6.22 -9.25 -9.03
C PRO A 51 5.12 -10.16 -9.57
N THR A 52 5.43 -11.45 -9.80
CA THR A 52 4.48 -12.47 -10.27
C THR A 52 3.40 -12.80 -9.24
N MET A 53 3.65 -12.55 -7.94
CA MET A 53 2.68 -12.76 -6.86
C MET A 53 1.61 -11.68 -6.77
N ARG A 54 1.69 -10.62 -7.60
CA ARG A 54 0.64 -9.59 -7.72
C ARG A 54 -0.59 -10.05 -8.52
N VAL A 55 -0.53 -11.18 -9.20
CA VAL A 55 -1.63 -11.70 -10.02
C VAL A 55 -2.60 -12.44 -9.12
N GLY A 56 -3.86 -11.97 -9.11
CA GLY A 56 -4.95 -12.36 -8.24
C GLY A 56 -4.99 -13.83 -7.87
N SER A 57 -4.81 -14.08 -6.59
CA SER A 57 -5.17 -15.34 -5.97
C SER A 57 -6.60 -15.25 -5.44
N ASP A 58 -7.28 -16.39 -5.31
CA ASP A 58 -8.58 -16.52 -4.68
C ASP A 58 -8.54 -15.88 -3.28
N ILE A 59 -9.12 -14.67 -3.18
CA ILE A 59 -9.12 -13.89 -1.96
C ILE A 59 -9.94 -14.64 -0.91
N ASN A 60 -9.30 -15.07 0.16
CA ASN A 60 -9.96 -15.69 1.31
C ASN A 60 -10.97 -14.69 1.89
N LYS A 61 -12.24 -15.09 2.01
CA LYS A 61 -13.33 -14.22 2.51
C LYS A 61 -13.23 -13.95 4.03
N ASN A 62 -12.35 -14.64 4.75
CA ASN A 62 -12.15 -14.46 6.19
C ASN A 62 -10.72 -13.99 6.46
N PHE A 63 -10.60 -12.71 6.77
CA PHE A 63 -9.30 -12.13 7.15
C PHE A 63 -8.87 -12.55 8.55
N THR A 64 -7.57 -12.80 8.70
CA THR A 64 -6.96 -13.02 10.02
C THR A 64 -6.81 -11.68 10.75
N GLN A 65 -7.22 -11.63 12.01
CA GLN A 65 -7.03 -10.44 12.84
C GLN A 65 -5.59 -10.37 13.36
N VAL A 66 -4.97 -9.21 13.23
CA VAL A 66 -3.59 -8.93 13.66
C VAL A 66 -3.59 -7.73 14.60
N ALA A 67 -2.93 -7.89 15.75
CA ALA A 67 -2.71 -6.78 16.67
C ALA A 67 -1.65 -5.81 16.12
N HIS A 68 -1.93 -4.51 16.21
CA HIS A 68 -0.97 -3.48 15.86
C HIS A 68 0.16 -3.39 16.88
N LYS A 69 1.38 -3.24 16.40
CA LYS A 69 2.54 -2.98 17.27
C LYS A 69 2.41 -1.63 17.99
N TYR A 70 1.83 -0.66 17.32
CA TYR A 70 1.49 0.66 17.83
C TYR A 70 0.03 0.97 17.49
N PRO A 71 -0.79 1.51 18.41
CA PRO A 71 -2.18 1.83 18.13
C PRO A 71 -2.34 2.75 16.92
N MET A 72 -3.35 2.50 16.10
CA MET A 72 -3.76 3.35 14.98
C MET A 72 -4.84 4.31 15.45
N LEU A 73 -4.43 5.49 15.89
CA LEU A 73 -5.33 6.50 16.45
C LEU A 73 -6.12 7.21 15.34
N SER A 74 -7.34 7.64 15.69
CA SER A 74 -8.13 8.55 14.86
C SER A 74 -7.74 10.00 15.15
N LEU A 75 -7.79 10.85 14.11
CA LEU A 75 -7.62 12.29 14.28
C LEU A 75 -8.89 12.90 14.87
N ALA A 76 -8.73 13.89 15.75
CA ALA A 76 -9.83 14.71 16.22
C ALA A 76 -10.28 15.68 15.11
N ASN A 77 -11.55 16.05 15.12
CA ASN A 77 -12.10 17.02 14.19
C ASN A 77 -12.18 18.41 14.84
N THR A 78 -12.12 19.45 14.02
CA THR A 78 -12.46 20.83 14.37
C THR A 78 -13.48 21.34 13.37
N TYR A 79 -14.44 22.15 13.84
CA TYR A 79 -15.57 22.63 13.04
C TYR A 79 -15.67 24.16 13.00
N SER A 80 -14.76 24.87 13.68
CA SER A 80 -14.72 26.32 13.73
C SER A 80 -13.30 26.88 13.74
N GLU A 81 -13.15 28.11 13.32
CA GLU A 81 -11.88 28.84 13.36
C GLU A 81 -11.35 28.98 14.80
N SER A 82 -12.24 29.15 15.78
CA SER A 82 -11.84 29.21 17.18
C SER A 82 -11.23 27.91 17.67
N GLU A 83 -11.77 26.73 17.30
CA GLU A 83 -11.22 25.42 17.67
C GLU A 83 -9.83 25.19 17.03
N VAL A 84 -9.62 25.67 15.81
CA VAL A 84 -8.28 25.62 15.17
C VAL A 84 -7.29 26.50 15.93
N THR A 85 -7.72 27.72 16.33
CA THR A 85 -6.92 28.63 17.13
C THR A 85 -6.57 28.02 18.50
N ASP A 86 -7.53 27.41 19.16
CA ASP A 86 -7.33 26.74 20.45
C ASP A 86 -6.36 25.53 20.32
N PHE A 87 -6.44 24.80 19.22
CA PHE A 87 -5.47 23.75 18.91
C PHE A 87 -4.06 24.32 18.77
N TYR A 88 -3.89 25.38 18.00
CA TYR A 88 -2.59 26.03 17.80
C TYR A 88 -1.99 26.52 19.10
N GLU A 89 -2.77 27.26 19.92
CA GLU A 89 -2.31 27.78 21.19
C GLU A 89 -1.96 26.67 22.21
N ARG A 90 -2.71 25.57 22.19
CA ARG A 90 -2.41 24.41 23.03
C ARG A 90 -1.07 23.78 22.67
N VAL A 91 -0.80 23.57 21.38
CA VAL A 91 0.46 23.01 20.90
C VAL A 91 1.62 23.97 21.19
N ARG A 92 1.46 25.25 20.88
CA ARG A 92 2.46 26.30 21.15
C ARG A 92 2.84 26.37 22.64
N LYS A 93 1.85 26.30 23.52
CA LYS A 93 2.07 26.29 24.97
C LYS A 93 2.81 25.02 25.43
N ALA A 94 2.51 23.87 24.82
CA ALA A 94 3.17 22.60 25.17
C ALA A 94 4.64 22.56 24.70
N LEU A 95 4.93 23.09 23.51
CA LEU A 95 6.28 23.16 22.94
C LEU A 95 7.10 24.32 23.55
N ASN A 96 6.45 25.40 23.97
CA ASN A 96 7.07 26.65 24.43
C ASN A 96 8.00 27.30 23.37
N GLU A 97 7.68 27.08 22.10
CA GLU A 97 8.40 27.64 20.94
C GLU A 97 7.43 27.80 19.76
N ASP A 98 7.83 28.56 18.75
CA ASP A 98 7.09 28.66 17.49
C ASP A 98 7.30 27.40 16.67
N PHE A 99 6.27 26.99 15.93
CA PHE A 99 6.28 25.80 15.07
C PHE A 99 5.54 26.06 13.76
N GLU A 100 5.88 25.27 12.76
CA GLU A 100 5.23 25.30 11.46
C GLU A 100 4.09 24.27 11.40
N ILE A 101 3.06 24.59 10.63
CA ILE A 101 1.93 23.67 10.37
C ILE A 101 1.99 23.22 8.93
N CYS A 102 2.01 21.90 8.73
CA CYS A 102 1.80 21.28 7.43
C CYS A 102 0.30 20.98 7.26
N CYS A 103 -0.32 21.54 6.22
CA CYS A 103 -1.71 21.26 5.90
C CYS A 103 -1.79 20.22 4.78
N GLU A 104 -2.52 19.15 5.02
CA GLU A 104 -2.70 18.06 4.08
C GLU A 104 -4.18 17.77 3.85
N MET A 105 -4.50 17.21 2.69
CA MET A 105 -5.85 16.70 2.41
C MET A 105 -6.10 15.47 3.28
N LYS A 106 -7.23 15.48 4.01
CA LYS A 106 -7.69 14.26 4.71
C LYS A 106 -8.57 13.47 3.77
N TYR A 107 -7.94 12.55 3.05
CA TYR A 107 -8.67 11.66 2.15
C TYR A 107 -9.53 10.66 2.92
N ASP A 108 -10.64 10.26 2.31
CA ASP A 108 -11.52 9.21 2.80
C ASP A 108 -11.28 7.91 2.01
N GLY A 109 -10.82 6.89 2.71
CA GLY A 109 -10.44 5.61 2.11
C GLY A 109 -10.29 4.53 3.17
N THR A 110 -9.35 3.61 2.97
CA THR A 110 -9.03 2.55 3.92
C THR A 110 -7.66 2.80 4.54
N SER A 111 -7.65 3.15 5.82
CA SER A 111 -6.40 3.31 6.57
C SER A 111 -5.66 1.99 6.67
N ILE A 112 -4.36 2.01 6.37
CA ILE A 112 -3.51 0.84 6.27
C ILE A 112 -2.20 1.04 7.00
N SER A 113 -1.71 -0.01 7.64
CA SER A 113 -0.36 -0.12 8.18
C SER A 113 0.43 -1.15 7.36
N LEU A 114 1.55 -0.74 6.78
CA LEU A 114 2.46 -1.58 6.01
C LEU A 114 3.71 -1.83 6.83
N THR A 115 4.04 -3.09 7.07
CA THR A 115 5.27 -3.49 7.74
C THR A 115 6.28 -3.97 6.70
N TYR A 116 7.48 -3.40 6.76
CA TYR A 116 8.63 -3.82 5.96
C TYR A 116 9.71 -4.39 6.86
N GLU A 117 10.32 -5.49 6.41
CA GLU A 117 11.53 -6.08 7.00
C GLU A 117 12.57 -6.31 5.90
N ASP A 118 13.79 -5.86 6.17
CA ASP A 118 14.92 -5.93 5.24
C ASP A 118 14.56 -5.49 3.81
N GLY A 119 13.76 -4.40 3.73
CA GLY A 119 13.30 -3.81 2.48
C GLY A 119 12.18 -4.56 1.76
N LYS A 120 11.62 -5.64 2.33
CA LYS A 120 10.52 -6.42 1.76
C LYS A 120 9.22 -6.17 2.50
N LEU A 121 8.11 -6.09 1.76
CA LEU A 121 6.78 -6.02 2.35
C LEU A 121 6.47 -7.34 3.06
N LEU A 122 6.43 -7.28 4.39
CA LEU A 122 6.09 -8.43 5.23
C LEU A 122 4.58 -8.55 5.39
N ARG A 123 3.91 -7.44 5.71
CA ARG A 123 2.48 -7.45 6.08
C ARG A 123 1.80 -6.12 5.82
N ALA A 124 0.49 -6.19 5.54
CA ALA A 124 -0.41 -5.06 5.45
C ALA A 124 -1.66 -5.32 6.31
N VAL A 125 -2.00 -4.39 7.21
CA VAL A 125 -3.09 -4.53 8.17
C VAL A 125 -3.98 -3.30 8.14
N THR A 126 -5.31 -3.48 8.05
CA THR A 126 -6.28 -2.38 8.15
C THR A 126 -6.27 -1.78 9.56
N ARG A 127 -6.77 -0.55 9.73
CA ARG A 127 -6.86 0.07 11.05
C ARG A 127 -7.71 -0.76 12.03
N GLY A 128 -8.83 -1.34 11.56
CA GLY A 128 -9.79 -2.00 12.43
C GLY A 128 -10.31 -1.10 13.54
N ASP A 129 -10.28 -1.57 14.77
CA ASP A 129 -10.64 -0.80 15.97
C ASP A 129 -9.51 0.11 16.51
N GLY A 130 -8.35 0.08 15.86
CA GLY A 130 -7.15 0.82 16.24
C GLY A 130 -6.16 0.01 17.08
N GLU A 131 -6.58 -1.08 17.70
CA GLU A 131 -5.71 -2.02 18.42
C GLU A 131 -5.38 -3.26 17.58
N LYS A 132 -6.31 -3.69 16.74
CA LYS A 132 -6.16 -4.81 15.79
C LYS A 132 -6.99 -4.56 14.54
N GLY A 133 -6.50 -5.09 13.43
CA GLY A 133 -7.13 -4.98 12.13
C GLY A 133 -7.02 -6.27 11.32
N ASP A 134 -7.59 -6.26 10.13
CA ASP A 134 -7.56 -7.38 9.20
C ASP A 134 -6.22 -7.43 8.46
N ASP A 135 -5.62 -8.62 8.37
CA ASP A 135 -4.50 -8.88 7.49
C ASP A 135 -4.99 -8.92 6.04
N VAL A 136 -4.62 -7.89 5.30
CA VAL A 136 -4.99 -7.69 3.88
C VAL A 136 -3.74 -7.70 2.98
N THR A 137 -2.69 -8.37 3.40
CA THR A 137 -1.40 -8.39 2.71
C THR A 137 -1.54 -8.79 1.24
N ASP A 138 -2.30 -9.85 0.97
CA ASP A 138 -2.51 -10.32 -0.42
C ASP A 138 -3.29 -9.32 -1.26
N ASN A 139 -4.28 -8.63 -0.68
CA ASN A 139 -4.99 -7.55 -1.37
C ASN A 139 -4.05 -6.39 -1.68
N VAL A 140 -3.23 -5.98 -0.72
CA VAL A 140 -2.28 -4.87 -0.88
C VAL A 140 -1.20 -5.19 -1.91
N LYS A 141 -0.77 -6.45 -2.03
CA LYS A 141 0.16 -6.89 -3.09
C LYS A 141 -0.37 -6.64 -4.51
N THR A 142 -1.69 -6.50 -4.70
CA THR A 142 -2.29 -6.15 -6.00
C THR A 142 -2.13 -4.66 -6.34
N ILE A 143 -1.86 -3.81 -5.36
CA ILE A 143 -1.71 -2.36 -5.55
C ILE A 143 -0.30 -2.08 -6.08
N ARG A 144 -0.22 -1.76 -7.36
CA ARG A 144 1.07 -1.64 -8.06
C ARG A 144 1.95 -0.47 -7.59
N SER A 145 1.36 0.58 -7.03
CA SER A 145 2.10 1.71 -6.43
C SER A 145 2.74 1.38 -5.08
N ILE A 146 2.36 0.27 -4.43
CA ILE A 146 3.01 -0.20 -3.21
C ILE A 146 4.17 -1.12 -3.58
N PRO A 147 5.43 -0.76 -3.27
CA PRO A 147 6.57 -1.60 -3.59
C PRO A 147 6.58 -2.87 -2.73
N LEU A 148 6.70 -4.04 -3.34
CA LEU A 148 6.93 -5.30 -2.60
C LEU A 148 8.36 -5.39 -2.07
N VAL A 149 9.29 -4.75 -2.79
CA VAL A 149 10.69 -4.60 -2.39
C VAL A 149 11.08 -3.13 -2.57
N LEU A 150 11.68 -2.56 -1.54
CA LEU A 150 12.12 -1.17 -1.55
C LEU A 150 13.36 -1.01 -2.42
N HIS A 151 13.51 0.17 -3.02
CA HIS A 151 14.68 0.54 -3.79
C HIS A 151 15.77 1.18 -2.90
N GLY A 152 17.03 0.90 -3.25
CA GLY A 152 18.19 1.41 -2.49
C GLY A 152 18.44 0.58 -1.23
N ASP A 153 19.24 1.15 -0.33
CA ASP A 153 19.74 0.51 0.90
C ASP A 153 19.63 1.42 2.12
N ASN A 154 19.11 2.63 1.94
CA ASN A 154 19.02 3.62 3.03
C ASN A 154 17.63 3.59 3.69
N TYR A 155 17.26 2.43 4.25
CA TYR A 155 16.03 2.25 5.03
C TYR A 155 16.32 1.43 6.30
N PRO A 156 15.50 1.56 7.37
CA PRO A 156 15.63 0.73 8.55
C PRO A 156 15.40 -0.75 8.23
N SER A 157 16.06 -1.66 8.95
CA SER A 157 15.88 -3.11 8.77
C SER A 157 14.44 -3.56 9.06
N SER A 158 13.74 -2.87 9.95
CA SER A 158 12.32 -3.11 10.23
C SER A 158 11.63 -1.78 10.54
N PHE A 159 10.51 -1.51 9.87
CA PHE A 159 9.70 -0.33 10.12
C PHE A 159 8.25 -0.55 9.69
N GLU A 160 7.37 0.31 10.21
CA GLU A 160 5.97 0.38 9.86
C GLU A 160 5.68 1.76 9.25
N ILE A 161 5.00 1.77 8.12
CA ILE A 161 4.51 2.99 7.48
C ILE A 161 2.99 2.94 7.36
N ARG A 162 2.33 4.06 7.59
CA ARG A 162 0.88 4.18 7.56
C ARG A 162 0.45 5.11 6.44
N GLY A 163 -0.69 4.81 5.88
CA GLY A 163 -1.26 5.57 4.78
C GLY A 163 -2.73 5.30 4.60
N GLU A 164 -3.24 5.78 3.48
CA GLU A 164 -4.63 5.62 3.08
C GLU A 164 -4.69 4.99 1.70
N ILE A 165 -5.46 3.92 1.55
CA ILE A 165 -5.74 3.29 0.27
C ILE A 165 -7.00 3.93 -0.28
N LEU A 166 -6.90 4.47 -1.50
CA LEU A 166 -7.99 5.15 -2.19
C LEU A 166 -8.36 4.38 -3.46
N MET A 167 -9.62 4.43 -3.80
CA MET A 167 -10.14 3.98 -5.09
C MET A 167 -10.52 5.22 -5.90
N PRO A 168 -9.92 5.46 -7.09
CA PRO A 168 -10.35 6.54 -7.98
C PRO A 168 -11.82 6.38 -8.35
N TRP A 169 -12.54 7.50 -8.47
CA TRP A 169 -13.98 7.50 -8.73
C TRP A 169 -14.33 6.78 -10.04
N GLU A 170 -13.54 7.00 -11.08
CA GLU A 170 -13.74 6.36 -12.38
C GLU A 170 -13.64 4.83 -12.31
N VAL A 171 -12.68 4.31 -11.51
CA VAL A 171 -12.51 2.87 -11.28
C VAL A 171 -13.70 2.30 -10.49
N PHE A 172 -14.18 3.03 -9.50
CA PHE A 172 -15.36 2.64 -8.73
C PHE A 172 -16.62 2.55 -9.61
N GLU A 173 -16.85 3.53 -10.48
CA GLU A 173 -17.97 3.51 -11.44
C GLU A 173 -17.87 2.36 -12.45
N GLU A 174 -16.65 2.05 -12.91
CA GLU A 174 -16.43 0.92 -13.84
C GLU A 174 -16.72 -0.41 -13.16
N LEU A 175 -16.25 -0.63 -11.95
CA LEU A 175 -16.55 -1.81 -11.14
C LEU A 175 -18.05 -1.97 -10.90
N ASN A 176 -18.77 -0.89 -10.61
CA ASN A 176 -20.20 -0.94 -10.41
C ASN A 176 -20.94 -1.32 -11.69
N ARG A 177 -20.54 -0.77 -12.86
CA ARG A 177 -21.10 -1.16 -14.16
C ARG A 177 -20.88 -2.65 -14.48
N GLU A 178 -19.68 -3.18 -14.15
CA GLU A 178 -19.39 -4.60 -14.31
C GLU A 178 -20.26 -5.48 -13.40
N LYS A 179 -20.46 -5.08 -12.16
CA LYS A 179 -21.31 -5.79 -11.20
C LYS A 179 -22.78 -5.77 -11.63
N GLU A 180 -23.28 -4.60 -12.06
CA GLU A 180 -24.63 -4.48 -12.63
C GLU A 180 -24.84 -5.43 -13.83
N ALA A 181 -23.86 -5.49 -14.74
CA ALA A 181 -23.92 -6.39 -15.91
C ALA A 181 -23.91 -7.88 -15.53
N ARG A 182 -23.40 -8.21 -14.33
CA ARG A 182 -23.40 -9.59 -13.78
C ARG A 182 -24.54 -9.85 -12.80
N GLU A 183 -25.45 -8.87 -12.59
CA GLU A 183 -26.52 -8.93 -11.58
C GLU A 183 -25.98 -9.18 -10.15
N GLU A 184 -24.79 -8.65 -9.85
CA GLU A 184 -24.16 -8.72 -8.53
C GLU A 184 -24.51 -7.48 -7.68
N PRO A 185 -24.51 -7.56 -6.34
CA PRO A 185 -24.70 -6.41 -5.47
C PRO A 185 -23.60 -5.34 -5.68
N LEU A 186 -24.02 -4.08 -5.72
CA LEU A 186 -23.12 -2.91 -5.82
C LEU A 186 -22.38 -2.66 -4.51
#